data_968e5e4d8ead989895238ddffee7e684
#
_entry.id   968e5e4d8ead989895238ddffee7e684
#
_cell.length_a   1.000
_cell.length_b   1.000
_cell.length_c   1.000
_cell.angle_alpha   90.00
_cell.angle_beta   90.00
_cell.angle_gamma   90.00
#
_symmetry.space_group_name_H-M   'P 1'
#
loop_
_entity.id
_entity.type
_entity.pdbx_description
1 polymer ?
#
loop_
_entity_poly.entity_id
_entity_poly.type
_entity_poly.pdbx_seq_one_letter_code
_entity_poly.pdbx_strand_id
1 'polypeptide(L)'
;MDTSLLSALRGRRQLLVAYSGGLDSTVLLHQLVRLREAHPEMRLRAIHVHHGISLNADRWAAHCQALCHRWQVPFELAYVELAQDGSGLEAQARKARYQAFEAALLPGEALVTAQHLDDQCETLLLALKRGSGPAGLAAMSAELPFAGSVLLRPLLNTPRAQLEAWASRHQLVWIDDESNEDDRFDRXXXXXXXXXXXXXXSAYSAGAGSALAALH
;
A
#
# COMPACT_ATOMS: atom_id res chain seq x y z
N MET A 1 -8.10 1.60 -17.60
CA MET A 1 -7.69 1.27 -16.23
C MET A 1 -7.11 -0.14 -16.12
N ASP A 2 -7.76 -1.11 -16.73
CA ASP A 2 -7.28 -2.50 -16.67
C ASP A 2 -5.90 -2.66 -17.32
N THR A 3 -5.64 -1.95 -18.40
CA THR A 3 -4.35 -2.00 -19.10
C THR A 3 -3.22 -1.48 -18.21
N SER A 4 -3.49 -0.39 -17.48
CA SER A 4 -2.50 0.22 -16.58
C SER A 4 -2.16 -0.71 -15.43
N LEU A 5 -3.17 -1.34 -14.82
CA LEU A 5 -2.94 -2.27 -13.72
C LEU A 5 -2.19 -3.51 -14.20
N LEU A 6 -2.61 -4.07 -15.34
CA LEU A 6 -1.96 -5.24 -15.91
C LEU A 6 -0.48 -4.97 -16.21
N SER A 7 -0.20 -3.78 -16.76
CA SER A 7 1.17 -3.37 -17.04
C SER A 7 2.01 -3.27 -15.76
N ALA A 8 1.40 -2.77 -14.67
CA ALA A 8 2.09 -2.62 -13.40
C ALA A 8 2.47 -3.96 -12.78
N LEU A 9 1.82 -5.05 -13.18
CA LEU A 9 2.13 -6.38 -12.67
C LEU A 9 3.38 -7.00 -13.33
N ARG A 10 3.91 -6.36 -14.36
CA ARG A 10 5.20 -6.71 -14.96
C ARG A 10 5.25 -8.17 -15.42
N GLY A 11 4.16 -8.66 -15.99
CA GLY A 11 4.06 -10.02 -16.48
C GLY A 11 3.80 -11.07 -15.41
N ARG A 12 3.71 -10.67 -14.16
CA ARG A 12 3.42 -11.61 -13.07
C ARG A 12 1.96 -11.98 -13.07
N ARG A 13 1.68 -13.27 -12.87
CA ARG A 13 0.31 -13.78 -12.85
C ARG A 13 -0.02 -14.55 -11.56
N GLN A 14 0.97 -14.81 -10.73
CA GLN A 14 0.78 -15.42 -9.41
C GLN A 14 1.08 -14.37 -8.37
N LEU A 15 0.05 -13.96 -7.63
CA LEU A 15 0.13 -12.78 -6.78
C LEU A 15 -0.33 -13.09 -5.37
N LEU A 16 0.46 -12.65 -4.39
CA LEU A 16 0.07 -12.63 -2.98
C LEU A 16 -0.19 -11.17 -2.62
N VAL A 17 -1.43 -10.84 -2.29
CA VAL A 17 -1.85 -9.47 -2.02
C VAL A 17 -1.82 -9.21 -0.52
N ALA A 18 -1.06 -8.21 -0.10
CA ALA A 18 -1.07 -7.77 1.30
C ALA A 18 -2.39 -7.04 1.55
N TYR A 19 -3.29 -7.69 2.27
CA TYR A 19 -4.67 -7.21 2.43
C TYR A 19 -4.94 -6.86 3.88
N SER A 20 -4.88 -5.57 4.20
CA SER A 20 -5.13 -5.10 5.56
C SER A 20 -6.61 -4.90 5.86
N GLY A 21 -7.45 -4.76 4.84
CA GLY A 21 -8.87 -4.46 5.01
C GLY A 21 -9.19 -2.97 4.94
N GLY A 22 -8.17 -2.12 4.91
CA GLY A 22 -8.37 -0.69 4.74
C GLY A 22 -8.73 -0.32 3.31
N LEU A 23 -8.94 0.97 3.08
CA LEU A 23 -9.38 1.46 1.76
C LEU A 23 -8.43 1.02 0.65
N ASP A 24 -7.14 1.26 0.84
CA ASP A 24 -6.16 1.06 -0.23
C ASP A 24 -6.08 -0.39 -0.66
N SER A 25 -5.92 -1.30 0.30
CA SER A 25 -5.78 -2.71 -0.02
C SER A 25 -7.08 -3.33 -0.49
N THR A 26 -8.23 -2.81 -0.03
CA THR A 26 -9.53 -3.29 -0.49
C THR A 26 -9.74 -2.91 -1.96
N VAL A 27 -9.39 -1.67 -2.34
CA VAL A 27 -9.48 -1.25 -3.75
C VAL A 27 -8.55 -2.08 -4.61
N LEU A 28 -7.31 -2.26 -4.17
CA LEU A 28 -6.34 -3.06 -4.93
C LEU A 28 -6.86 -4.47 -5.16
N LEU A 29 -7.32 -5.13 -4.09
CA LEU A 29 -7.80 -6.50 -4.21
C LEU A 29 -8.99 -6.58 -5.15
N HIS A 30 -9.93 -5.63 -5.03
CA HIS A 30 -11.10 -5.59 -5.91
C HIS A 30 -10.70 -5.43 -7.37
N GLN A 31 -9.76 -4.52 -7.64
CA GLN A 31 -9.28 -4.30 -9.01
C GLN A 31 -8.65 -5.57 -9.58
N LEU A 32 -7.87 -6.28 -8.76
CA LEU A 32 -7.23 -7.52 -9.20
C LEU A 32 -8.25 -8.63 -9.43
N VAL A 33 -9.30 -8.70 -8.61
CA VAL A 33 -10.37 -9.67 -8.79
C VAL A 33 -11.09 -9.42 -10.12
N ARG A 34 -11.35 -8.16 -10.45
CA ARG A 34 -11.97 -7.81 -11.74
C ARG A 34 -11.03 -8.15 -12.91
N LEU A 35 -9.75 -7.86 -12.72
CA LEU A 35 -8.76 -8.17 -13.77
C LEU A 35 -8.67 -9.67 -14.02
N ARG A 36 -8.80 -10.48 -12.97
CA ARG A 36 -8.77 -11.94 -13.07
C ARG A 36 -9.90 -12.47 -13.94
N GLU A 37 -11.04 -11.77 -13.98
CA GLU A 37 -12.16 -12.19 -14.84
C GLU A 37 -11.77 -12.17 -16.32
N ALA A 38 -10.96 -11.19 -16.71
CA ALA A 38 -10.46 -11.09 -18.09
C ALA A 38 -9.18 -11.89 -18.33
N HIS A 39 -8.52 -12.31 -17.26
CA HIS A 39 -7.25 -13.04 -17.32
C HIS A 39 -7.32 -14.25 -16.40
N PRO A 40 -8.01 -15.34 -16.83
CA PRO A 40 -8.22 -16.49 -15.96
C PRO A 40 -6.94 -17.22 -15.53
N GLU A 41 -5.82 -16.94 -16.17
CA GLU A 41 -4.54 -17.50 -15.79
C GLU A 41 -4.00 -16.90 -14.49
N MET A 42 -4.58 -15.78 -14.03
CA MET A 42 -4.12 -15.14 -12.79
C MET A 42 -4.48 -15.98 -11.58
N ARG A 43 -3.53 -16.10 -10.66
CA ARG A 43 -3.68 -16.77 -9.37
C ARG A 43 -3.54 -15.74 -8.28
N LEU A 44 -4.64 -15.43 -7.59
CA LEU A 44 -4.65 -14.46 -6.50
C LEU A 44 -4.73 -15.19 -5.16
N ARG A 45 -3.92 -14.76 -4.22
CA ARG A 45 -4.05 -15.09 -2.81
C ARG A 45 -3.97 -13.79 -2.02
N ALA A 46 -4.61 -13.76 -0.86
CA ALA A 46 -4.53 -12.59 0.02
C ALA A 46 -3.97 -13.02 1.37
N ILE A 47 -3.16 -12.16 1.97
CA ILE A 47 -2.65 -12.37 3.31
C ILE A 47 -3.00 -11.19 4.19
N HIS A 48 -3.58 -11.48 5.35
CA HIS A 48 -3.92 -10.51 6.37
C HIS A 48 -3.09 -10.79 7.60
N VAL A 49 -2.41 -9.77 8.12
CA VAL A 49 -1.54 -9.92 9.30
C VAL A 49 -2.28 -9.43 10.53
N HIS A 50 -2.39 -10.30 11.52
CA HIS A 50 -3.08 -10.05 12.78
C HIS A 50 -2.02 -9.78 13.85
N HIS A 51 -1.93 -8.54 14.31
CA HIS A 51 -0.91 -8.14 15.28
C HIS A 51 -1.35 -8.36 16.72
N GLY A 52 -2.65 -8.43 16.97
CA GLY A 52 -3.16 -8.56 18.33
C GLY A 52 -3.11 -7.31 19.17
N ILE A 53 -2.80 -6.17 18.57
CA ILE A 53 -2.69 -4.90 19.30
C ILE A 53 -3.96 -4.07 19.27
N SER A 54 -4.92 -4.43 18.43
CA SER A 54 -6.22 -3.75 18.35
C SER A 54 -7.27 -4.59 19.05
N LEU A 55 -8.19 -3.93 19.76
CA LEU A 55 -9.32 -4.62 20.40
C LEU A 55 -10.25 -5.22 19.35
N ASN A 56 -10.22 -4.71 18.13
CA ASN A 56 -11.06 -5.16 17.05
C ASN A 56 -10.32 -6.03 16.04
N ALA A 57 -9.12 -6.52 16.38
CA ALA A 57 -8.28 -7.26 15.44
C ALA A 57 -8.96 -8.53 14.93
N ASP A 58 -9.64 -9.26 15.83
CA ASP A 58 -10.34 -10.49 15.43
C ASP A 58 -11.51 -10.19 14.51
N ARG A 59 -12.28 -9.15 14.82
CA ARG A 59 -13.41 -8.72 14.00
C ARG A 59 -12.94 -8.27 12.63
N TRP A 60 -11.84 -7.58 12.60
CA TRP A 60 -11.21 -7.08 11.39
C TRP A 60 -10.77 -8.24 10.49
N ALA A 61 -10.09 -9.24 11.10
CA ALA A 61 -9.64 -10.43 10.36
C ALA A 61 -10.84 -11.19 9.80
N ALA A 62 -11.92 -11.30 10.56
CA ALA A 62 -13.14 -11.96 10.11
C ALA A 62 -13.76 -11.25 8.91
N HIS A 63 -13.75 -9.91 8.92
CA HIS A 63 -14.24 -9.12 7.79
C HIS A 63 -13.41 -9.39 6.54
N CYS A 64 -12.09 -9.41 6.67
CA CYS A 64 -11.21 -9.68 5.54
C CYS A 64 -11.42 -11.07 4.98
N GLN A 65 -11.56 -12.05 5.88
CA GLN A 65 -11.79 -13.43 5.47
C GLN A 65 -13.12 -13.57 4.71
N ALA A 66 -14.18 -12.92 5.21
CA ALA A 66 -15.50 -12.99 4.58
C ALA A 66 -15.48 -12.38 3.17
N LEU A 67 -14.79 -11.26 3.02
CA LEU A 67 -14.70 -10.59 1.72
C LEU A 67 -13.91 -11.42 0.72
N CYS A 68 -12.80 -12.01 1.16
CA CYS A 68 -12.01 -12.89 0.29
C CYS A 68 -12.82 -14.12 -0.11
N HIS A 69 -13.60 -14.67 0.81
CA HIS A 69 -14.47 -15.80 0.51
C HIS A 69 -15.51 -15.42 -0.57
N ARG A 70 -16.13 -14.26 -0.41
CA ARG A 70 -17.11 -13.75 -1.38
C ARG A 70 -16.47 -13.57 -2.77
N TRP A 71 -15.24 -13.09 -2.80
CA TRP A 71 -14.54 -12.84 -4.06
C TRP A 71 -13.75 -14.04 -4.56
N GLN A 72 -13.84 -15.18 -3.87
CA GLN A 72 -13.17 -16.42 -4.25
C GLN A 72 -11.65 -16.22 -4.34
N VAL A 73 -11.10 -15.56 -3.32
CA VAL A 73 -9.66 -15.37 -3.19
C VAL A 73 -9.19 -16.19 -1.99
N PRO A 74 -8.28 -17.14 -2.18
CA PRO A 74 -7.71 -17.87 -1.04
C PRO A 74 -7.09 -16.90 -0.05
N PHE A 75 -7.38 -17.12 1.23
CA PHE A 75 -7.07 -16.18 2.30
C PHE A 75 -6.15 -16.84 3.32
N GLU A 76 -5.05 -16.16 3.63
CA GLU A 76 -4.13 -16.62 4.68
C GLU A 76 -4.13 -15.59 5.81
N LEU A 77 -4.35 -16.05 7.04
CA LEU A 77 -4.31 -15.21 8.23
C LEU A 77 -3.01 -15.52 8.97
N ALA A 78 -2.14 -14.52 9.08
CA ALA A 78 -0.86 -14.66 9.75
C ALA A 78 -0.91 -13.94 11.10
N TYR A 79 -0.64 -14.66 12.18
CA TYR A 79 -0.52 -14.08 13.51
C TYR A 79 0.94 -13.74 13.74
N VAL A 80 1.21 -12.52 14.18
CA VAL A 80 2.58 -12.08 14.45
C VAL A 80 2.68 -11.51 15.86
N GLU A 81 3.88 -11.62 16.43
CA GLU A 81 4.20 -11.00 17.71
C GLU A 81 5.23 -9.91 17.44
N LEU A 82 5.07 -8.78 18.17
CA LEU A 82 5.97 -7.66 18.00
C LEU A 82 7.22 -7.88 18.85
N ALA A 83 8.38 -7.75 18.21
CA ALA A 83 9.65 -7.88 18.92
C ALA A 83 9.91 -6.65 19.78
N GLN A 84 10.52 -6.89 20.97
CA GLN A 84 10.93 -5.81 21.86
C GLN A 84 12.41 -5.50 21.60
N ASP A 85 12.68 -4.91 20.45
CA ASP A 85 14.07 -4.71 20.01
C ASP A 85 14.53 -3.26 20.15
N GLY A 86 13.74 -2.41 20.81
CA GLY A 86 14.08 -1.02 21.03
C GLY A 86 13.62 -0.08 19.93
N SER A 87 13.13 -0.60 18.82
CA SER A 87 12.52 0.24 17.79
C SER A 87 11.08 0.60 18.16
N GLY A 88 10.51 1.60 17.47
CA GLY A 88 9.14 2.00 17.74
C GLY A 88 8.14 0.92 17.38
N LEU A 89 6.94 1.03 17.95
CA LEU A 89 5.90 0.03 17.74
C LEU A 89 5.54 -0.10 16.25
N GLU A 90 5.47 1.02 15.54
CA GLU A 90 5.15 1.00 14.11
C GLU A 90 6.24 0.30 13.29
N ALA A 91 7.51 0.54 13.63
CA ALA A 91 8.62 -0.12 12.96
C ALA A 91 8.61 -1.63 13.22
N GLN A 92 8.30 -2.03 14.46
CA GLN A 92 8.19 -3.44 14.82
C GLN A 92 7.05 -4.10 14.06
N ALA A 93 5.91 -3.43 13.96
CA ALA A 93 4.74 -3.96 13.24
C ALA A 93 5.04 -4.12 11.77
N ARG A 94 5.74 -3.15 11.17
CA ARG A 94 6.13 -3.22 9.77
C ARG A 94 7.08 -4.38 9.52
N LYS A 95 8.07 -4.53 10.38
CA LYS A 95 9.04 -5.63 10.25
C LYS A 95 8.34 -6.98 10.37
N ALA A 96 7.45 -7.12 11.35
CA ALA A 96 6.70 -8.37 11.55
C ALA A 96 5.82 -8.67 10.33
N ARG A 97 5.18 -7.64 9.75
CA ARG A 97 4.35 -7.81 8.56
C ARG A 97 5.16 -8.37 7.40
N TYR A 98 6.30 -7.76 7.12
CA TYR A 98 7.11 -8.18 5.97
C TYR A 98 7.73 -9.55 6.19
N GLN A 99 8.06 -9.91 7.42
CA GLN A 99 8.51 -11.26 7.73
C GLN A 99 7.39 -12.27 7.47
N ALA A 100 6.15 -11.94 7.81
CA ALA A 100 5.00 -12.80 7.55
C ALA A 100 4.77 -12.96 6.05
N PHE A 101 4.91 -11.87 5.28
CA PHE A 101 4.76 -11.94 3.82
C PHE A 101 5.82 -12.85 3.21
N GLU A 102 7.07 -12.71 3.65
CA GLU A 102 8.15 -13.53 3.14
C GLU A 102 7.91 -15.00 3.43
N ALA A 103 7.46 -15.33 4.65
CA ALA A 103 7.19 -16.69 5.05
C ALA A 103 6.05 -17.31 4.25
N ALA A 104 5.06 -16.51 3.84
CA ALA A 104 3.88 -16.99 3.12
C ALA A 104 4.07 -17.09 1.61
N LEU A 105 5.06 -16.37 1.08
CA LEU A 105 5.26 -16.27 -0.37
C LEU A 105 5.63 -17.63 -0.96
N LEU A 106 4.90 -18.04 -1.98
CA LEU A 106 5.18 -19.29 -2.69
C LEU A 106 6.16 -19.06 -3.85
N PRO A 107 6.88 -20.10 -4.30
CA PRO A 107 7.77 -19.92 -5.44
C PRO A 107 7.00 -19.39 -6.66
N GLY A 108 7.56 -18.39 -7.32
CA GLY A 108 6.95 -17.78 -8.48
C GLY A 108 5.91 -16.71 -8.19
N GLU A 109 5.53 -16.54 -6.91
CA GLU A 109 4.57 -15.50 -6.52
C GLU A 109 5.27 -14.16 -6.37
N ALA A 110 4.59 -13.09 -6.78
CA ALA A 110 4.99 -11.71 -6.46
C ALA A 110 4.12 -11.20 -5.32
N LEU A 111 4.74 -10.45 -4.40
CA LEU A 111 4.01 -9.75 -3.36
C LEU A 111 3.47 -8.44 -3.92
N VAL A 112 2.20 -8.14 -3.69
CA VAL A 112 1.58 -6.91 -4.17
C VAL A 112 1.07 -6.12 -2.98
N THR A 113 1.48 -4.87 -2.85
CA THR A 113 1.05 -4.01 -1.76
C THR A 113 0.35 -2.78 -2.32
N ALA A 114 -0.48 -2.14 -1.50
CA ALA A 114 -1.40 -1.09 -1.92
C ALA A 114 -0.89 0.33 -1.57
N GLN A 115 0.41 0.52 -1.50
CA GLN A 115 0.97 1.84 -1.29
C GLN A 115 0.59 2.75 -2.45
N HIS A 116 0.13 3.96 -2.14
CA HIS A 116 -0.39 4.86 -3.16
C HIS A 116 0.35 6.19 -3.15
N LEU A 117 -0.13 7.15 -3.95
CA LEU A 117 0.60 8.40 -4.19
C LEU A 117 0.79 9.21 -2.92
N ASP A 118 -0.21 9.24 -2.03
CA ASP A 118 -0.09 10.00 -0.78
C ASP A 118 1.01 9.40 0.10
N ASP A 119 1.13 8.07 0.13
CA ASP A 119 2.22 7.39 0.84
C ASP A 119 3.56 7.76 0.23
N GLN A 120 3.63 7.83 -1.08
CA GLN A 120 4.86 8.19 -1.80
C GLN A 120 5.29 9.61 -1.47
N CYS A 121 4.36 10.55 -1.45
CA CYS A 121 4.65 11.94 -1.11
C CYS A 121 5.16 12.05 0.32
N GLU A 122 4.54 11.33 1.25
CA GLU A 122 4.95 11.33 2.64
C GLU A 122 6.36 10.77 2.79
N THR A 123 6.66 9.68 2.11
CA THR A 123 7.99 9.07 2.12
C THR A 123 9.04 10.03 1.57
N LEU A 124 8.71 10.73 0.48
CA LEU A 124 9.62 11.72 -0.11
C LEU A 124 9.91 12.85 0.85
N LEU A 125 8.88 13.39 1.50
CA LEU A 125 9.07 14.49 2.45
C LEU A 125 9.93 14.06 3.62
N LEU A 126 9.73 12.86 4.14
CA LEU A 126 10.55 12.34 5.23
C LEU A 126 12.01 12.14 4.78
N ALA A 127 12.21 11.65 3.58
CA ALA A 127 13.55 11.44 3.03
C ALA A 127 14.28 12.78 2.86
N LEU A 128 13.59 13.79 2.36
CA LEU A 128 14.16 15.13 2.19
C LEU A 128 14.49 15.75 3.54
N LYS A 129 13.62 15.56 4.54
CA LYS A 129 13.84 16.09 5.89
C LYS A 129 15.09 15.48 6.53
N ARG A 130 15.37 14.22 6.23
CA ARG A 130 16.56 13.53 6.75
C ARG A 130 17.81 13.83 5.96
N GLY A 131 17.68 14.59 4.86
CA GLY A 131 18.79 14.85 3.97
C GLY A 131 19.19 13.67 3.11
N SER A 132 18.26 12.76 2.88
CA SER A 132 18.52 11.55 2.09
C SER A 132 18.76 11.91 0.63
N GLY A 133 19.71 11.23 0.02
CA GLY A 133 20.03 11.39 -1.39
C GLY A 133 19.23 10.42 -2.27
N PRO A 134 19.77 10.11 -3.45
CA PRO A 134 19.06 9.25 -4.41
C PRO A 134 18.68 7.88 -3.88
N ALA A 135 19.44 7.31 -2.95
CA ALA A 135 19.13 6.00 -2.38
C ALA A 135 17.81 6.01 -1.60
N GLY A 136 17.53 7.13 -0.89
CA GLY A 136 16.27 7.29 -0.19
C GLY A 136 15.08 7.41 -1.14
N LEU A 137 15.31 8.03 -2.29
CA LEU A 137 14.29 8.18 -3.32
C LEU A 137 14.03 6.86 -4.04
N ALA A 138 15.01 5.98 -4.11
CA ALA A 138 14.87 4.67 -4.74
C ALA A 138 13.87 3.78 -4.00
N ALA A 139 13.61 4.05 -2.71
CA ALA A 139 12.63 3.31 -1.93
C ALA A 139 11.20 3.52 -2.43
N MET A 140 11.00 4.49 -3.34
CA MET A 140 9.69 4.80 -3.93
C MET A 140 9.45 4.04 -5.24
N SER A 141 10.28 3.05 -5.53
CA SER A 141 10.19 2.29 -6.76
C SER A 141 8.89 1.46 -6.82
N ALA A 142 8.31 1.34 -8.02
CA ALA A 142 7.11 0.54 -8.24
C ALA A 142 7.38 -0.96 -8.15
N GLU A 143 8.64 -1.35 -8.29
CA GLU A 143 9.06 -2.74 -8.21
C GLU A 143 10.35 -2.83 -7.41
N LEU A 144 10.39 -3.74 -6.45
CA LEU A 144 11.56 -3.98 -5.61
C LEU A 144 11.85 -5.47 -5.51
N PRO A 145 13.11 -5.88 -5.42
CA PRO A 145 13.40 -7.28 -5.10
C PRO A 145 12.85 -7.63 -3.72
N PHE A 146 12.30 -8.83 -3.60
CA PHE A 146 11.75 -9.28 -2.32
C PHE A 146 11.75 -10.80 -2.24
N ALA A 147 12.47 -11.35 -1.26
CA ALA A 147 12.42 -12.77 -0.90
C ALA A 147 12.62 -13.69 -2.12
N GLY A 148 13.57 -13.37 -2.97
CA GLY A 148 13.85 -14.16 -4.17
C GLY A 148 12.85 -13.94 -5.30
N SER A 149 11.91 -13.02 -5.13
CA SER A 149 10.92 -12.65 -6.12
C SER A 149 10.86 -11.12 -6.20
N VAL A 150 9.67 -10.55 -6.29
CA VAL A 150 9.50 -9.09 -6.35
C VAL A 150 8.33 -8.65 -5.49
N LEU A 151 8.42 -7.41 -5.04
CA LEU A 151 7.33 -6.66 -4.45
C LEU A 151 6.86 -5.64 -5.49
N LEU A 152 5.57 -5.63 -5.77
CA LEU A 152 4.97 -4.71 -6.74
C LEU A 152 4.04 -3.74 -6.03
N ARG A 153 4.07 -2.47 -6.44
CA ARG A 153 3.25 -1.40 -5.88
C ARG A 153 2.43 -0.76 -6.99
N PRO A 154 1.37 -1.42 -7.46
CA PRO A 154 0.67 -0.93 -8.65
C PRO A 154 -0.11 0.36 -8.46
N LEU A 155 -0.40 0.75 -7.20
CA LEU A 155 -1.14 1.99 -6.93
C LEU A 155 -0.24 3.16 -6.53
N LEU A 156 1.07 3.03 -6.71
CA LEU A 156 2.04 4.00 -6.22
C LEU A 156 1.78 5.41 -6.73
N ASN A 157 1.28 5.55 -7.96
CA ASN A 157 0.99 6.86 -8.55
C ASN A 157 -0.50 7.21 -8.55
N THR A 158 -1.30 6.49 -7.76
CA THR A 158 -2.74 6.69 -7.69
C THR A 158 -3.09 7.56 -6.47
N PRO A 159 -3.76 8.70 -6.65
CA PRO A 159 -4.15 9.53 -5.52
C PRO A 159 -5.24 8.86 -4.68
N ARG A 160 -5.25 9.16 -3.38
CA ARG A 160 -6.26 8.62 -2.48
C ARG A 160 -7.68 8.94 -2.94
N ALA A 161 -7.89 10.15 -3.48
CA ALA A 161 -9.21 10.54 -3.98
C ALA A 161 -9.72 9.58 -5.06
N GLN A 162 -8.82 9.06 -5.88
CA GLN A 162 -9.19 8.11 -6.93
C GLN A 162 -9.56 6.74 -6.33
N LEU A 163 -8.87 6.34 -5.26
CA LEU A 163 -9.22 5.12 -4.54
C LEU A 163 -10.59 5.24 -3.89
N GLU A 164 -10.87 6.38 -3.28
CA GLU A 164 -12.16 6.65 -2.66
C GLU A 164 -13.28 6.63 -3.70
N ALA A 165 -13.03 7.22 -4.87
CA ALA A 165 -14.01 7.22 -5.96
C ALA A 165 -14.29 5.81 -6.46
N TRP A 166 -13.25 4.98 -6.60
CA TRP A 166 -13.44 3.57 -6.99
C TRP A 166 -14.25 2.82 -5.97
N ALA A 167 -13.92 2.97 -4.69
CA ALA A 167 -14.63 2.29 -3.61
C ALA A 167 -16.10 2.69 -3.56
N SER A 168 -16.37 3.99 -3.74
CA SER A 168 -17.74 4.50 -3.76
C SER A 168 -18.52 3.94 -4.95
N ARG A 169 -17.92 3.95 -6.12
CA ARG A 169 -18.57 3.48 -7.36
C ARG A 169 -18.95 2.01 -7.25
N HIS A 170 -18.10 1.20 -6.63
CA HIS A 170 -18.31 -0.24 -6.51
C HIS A 170 -18.87 -0.65 -5.17
N GLN A 171 -19.25 0.32 -4.33
CA GLN A 171 -19.89 0.08 -3.03
C GLN A 171 -19.05 -0.85 -2.15
N LEU A 172 -17.75 -0.63 -2.14
CA LEU A 172 -16.84 -1.43 -1.33
C LEU A 172 -16.91 -0.99 0.13
N VAL A 173 -16.80 -1.96 1.02
CA VAL A 173 -16.74 -1.74 2.46
C VAL A 173 -15.30 -1.95 2.91
N TRP A 174 -14.75 -0.98 3.61
CA TRP A 174 -13.40 -1.10 4.17
C TRP A 174 -13.42 -0.69 5.63
N ILE A 175 -12.37 -1.05 6.35
CA ILE A 175 -12.27 -0.80 7.78
C ILE A 175 -11.34 0.36 8.03
N ASP A 176 -11.76 1.31 8.88
CA ASP A 176 -10.89 2.36 9.40
C ASP A 176 -10.28 1.84 10.69
N ASP A 177 -8.96 1.64 10.68
CA ASP A 177 -8.24 1.13 11.84
C ASP A 177 -8.21 2.19 12.94
N GLU A 178 -8.64 1.80 14.13
CA GLU A 178 -8.62 2.70 15.31
C GLU A 178 -7.20 3.10 15.67
N SER A 179 -6.22 2.24 15.40
CA SER A 179 -4.82 2.59 15.61
C SER A 179 -4.35 3.65 14.62
N ASN A 180 -5.03 3.78 13.49
CA ASN A 180 -4.79 4.87 12.56
C ASN A 180 -5.33 6.20 13.06
N GLU A 181 -6.19 6.20 14.10
CA GLU A 181 -6.65 7.44 14.70
C GLU A 181 -5.55 8.12 15.51
N ASP A 182 -4.72 7.34 16.17
CA ASP A 182 -3.52 7.91 16.81
C ASP A 182 -2.51 8.36 15.77
N ASP A 183 -2.38 7.61 14.69
CA ASP A 183 -1.57 8.02 13.53
C ASP A 183 -2.18 9.22 12.80
N ARG A 184 -3.49 9.44 12.95
CA ARG A 184 -4.15 10.62 12.34
C ARG A 184 -3.63 11.94 12.91
N PHE A 185 -3.21 11.96 14.17
CA PHE A 185 -2.63 13.17 14.73
C PHE A 185 -1.27 13.46 14.08
N ASP A 186 -0.49 12.45 13.83
CA ASP A 186 0.76 12.63 13.10
C ASP A 186 0.50 12.77 11.58
N ARG A 187 -0.47 12.08 11.06
CA ARG A 187 -0.89 12.24 9.67
C ARG A 187 -1.72 13.49 9.39
N UNK A 188 -2.38 13.91 10.35
CA UNK A 188 -3.03 15.18 10.23
C UNK A 188 -2.06 16.32 10.18
N UNK A 189 -1.20 15.97 10.63
CA UNK A 189 -0.11 16.87 10.52
C UNK A 189 0.52 16.69 9.15
N UNK A 190 0.38 15.54 8.92
CA UNK A 190 0.83 15.20 7.63
C UNK A 190 -0.17 15.50 6.55
N UNK A 191 -1.22 15.42 6.91
CA UNK A 191 -2.23 15.74 5.96
C UNK A 191 -2.28 17.22 5.67
N UNK A 192 -2.05 17.76 6.55
CA UNK A 192 -1.93 19.14 6.42
C UNK A 192 -0.65 19.52 5.72
N UNK A 193 0.07 18.79 6.02
CA UNK A 193 1.33 18.87 5.40
C UNK A 193 1.25 18.31 3.98
N UNK A 194 0.50 17.47 3.94
CA UNK A 194 0.27 16.95 2.64
C UNK A 194 -0.52 17.85 1.74
N UNK A 195 -1.27 18.36 2.37
CA UNK A 195 -1.97 19.36 1.65
C UNK A 195 -1.12 20.54 1.37
N UNK A 196 -0.49 20.69 2.14
CA UNK A 196 0.49 21.70 2.03
C UNK A 196 1.59 21.26 1.13
N UNK A 197 1.72 20.21 1.25
CA UNK A 197 2.72 19.65 0.39
C UNK A 197 2.25 19.53 -1.05
N UNK A 198 1.15 19.30 -0.98
CA UNK A 198 0.61 19.32 -2.30
C UNK A 198 0.61 20.69 -2.87
N UNK A 199 0.44 21.30 -2.09
CA UNK A 199 0.51 22.66 -2.47
C UNK A 199 1.88 23.13 -2.66
N UNK A 200 2.49 22.64 -1.97
CA UNK A 200 3.89 22.90 -2.08
C UNK A 200 4.47 22.25 -3.30
N UNK A 201 3.97 21.32 -3.42
CA UNK A 201 4.39 20.71 -4.60
C UNK A 201 3.97 21.42 -5.85
N SER A 202 2.90 21.91 -5.84
CA SER A 202 2.44 22.71 -6.95
C SER A 202 3.21 24.03 -7.07
N ALA A 203 3.42 24.61 -5.96
CA ALA A 203 4.21 25.87 -5.94
C ALA A 203 5.68 25.59 -6.33
N TYR A 204 6.21 24.51 -5.94
CA TYR A 204 7.60 24.19 -6.27
C TYR A 204 7.75 23.92 -7.77
N SER A 205 6.82 23.25 -8.37
CA SER A 205 6.86 23.02 -9.82
C SER A 205 6.63 24.32 -10.60
N ALA A 206 5.79 25.19 -10.07
CA ALA A 206 5.57 26.49 -10.69
C ALA A 206 6.82 27.38 -10.53
N GLY A 207 7.47 27.30 -9.37
CA GLY A 207 8.70 28.06 -9.13
C GLY A 207 9.87 27.58 -9.97
N ALA A 208 9.96 26.28 -10.16
CA ALA A 208 11.03 25.72 -10.99
C ALA A 208 10.85 26.10 -12.46
N GLY A 209 9.59 26.17 -12.89
CA GLY A 209 9.30 26.59 -14.27
C GLY A 209 9.67 28.03 -14.52
N SER A 210 9.43 28.90 -13.53
CA SER A 210 9.76 30.32 -13.72
C SER A 210 11.26 30.57 -13.60
N ALA A 211 11.97 29.75 -12.82
CA ALA A 211 13.43 29.88 -12.72
C ALA A 211 14.12 29.45 -14.01
N LEU A 212 13.58 28.42 -14.66
CA LEU A 212 14.12 27.99 -15.95
C LEU A 212 13.83 28.99 -17.07
N ALA A 213 12.69 29.70 -16.98
CA ALA A 213 12.35 30.72 -17.96
C ALA A 213 13.21 31.96 -17.83
N ALA A 214 13.80 32.21 -16.65
CA ALA A 214 14.65 33.38 -16.43
C ALA A 214 16.08 33.14 -16.90
N LEU A 215 16.47 31.91 -17.29
CA LEU A 215 17.82 31.59 -17.75
C LEU A 215 17.93 31.52 -19.28
N HIS A 216 16.89 31.91 -20.00
CA HIS A 216 16.88 32.09 -21.44
C HIS A 216 16.49 33.52 -21.76
#